data_5503529a087cc5ff2f36d731097d20a5
#
_entry.id   5503529a087cc5ff2f36d731097d20a5
#
_cell.length_a   1.000
_cell.length_b   1.000
_cell.length_c   1.000
_cell.angle_alpha   90.00
_cell.angle_beta   90.00
_cell.angle_gamma   90.00
#
_symmetry.space_group_name_H-M   'P 1'
#
loop_
_entity.id
_entity.type
_entity.pdbx_description
1 polymer ?
#
loop_
_entity_poly.entity_id
_entity_poly.type
_entity_poly.pdbx_seq_one_letter_code
_entity_poly.pdbx_strand_id
1 'polypeptide(L)'
;MAVDAPTASGAAEREPLYAYIRLAAALTLMTVGTVGMYGIVVALKPVAAEFGATRSDASIAYAVTMIGFGLGGIIMGRWSDRVGVMWPCLSGTLMLALGFILAAKADSLWQLYLAQGLMVGMLGNGALFAPLVADTTLWFNRRRGIAVAIVASGNYLAGVLWPPIIQHYIDASDWRATFIGIGLFCGVVMPPLCLMLQRRPPAVLTAAAKTDEAASRPLGLAPNGLHGLLAIAGIACCLAMAMPQAHIVAHATDLGHAAQRGAEMLALMLATGIISRLAFGWISDHLGGLETLLLGSSLQAVMLFLFMFAESLSSLYLMAALFGLSQGGIVPSYAIIVRRYFVPGQAGWRIAFVLSMTLLGMALGGW
;
A
#
# COMPACT_ATOMS: atom_id res chain seq x y z
N MET A 1 13.85 -24.94 -52.01
CA MET A 1 14.52 -24.82 -50.73
C MET A 1 13.62 -23.97 -49.83
N ALA A 2 12.74 -24.62 -49.07
CA ALA A 2 11.84 -23.98 -48.14
C ALA A 2 12.64 -23.74 -46.86
N VAL A 3 12.76 -22.49 -46.46
CA VAL A 3 13.36 -22.10 -45.18
C VAL A 3 12.27 -22.28 -44.13
N ASP A 4 12.43 -23.32 -43.30
CA ASP A 4 11.58 -23.57 -42.13
C ASP A 4 11.64 -22.35 -41.21
N ALA A 5 10.51 -21.64 -41.06
CA ALA A 5 10.29 -20.69 -40.02
C ALA A 5 10.29 -21.43 -38.66
N PRO A 6 11.03 -20.97 -37.68
CA PRO A 6 10.98 -21.60 -36.36
C PRO A 6 9.57 -21.42 -35.79
N THR A 7 8.85 -22.54 -35.65
CA THR A 7 7.60 -22.62 -34.90
C THR A 7 7.89 -22.17 -33.47
N ALA A 8 7.44 -20.96 -33.10
CA ALA A 8 7.39 -20.52 -31.73
C ALA A 8 6.40 -21.43 -30.98
N SER A 9 6.92 -22.55 -30.48
CA SER A 9 6.26 -23.41 -29.51
C SER A 9 6.03 -22.59 -28.26
N GLY A 10 4.81 -22.11 -28.08
CA GLY A 10 4.34 -21.42 -26.90
C GLY A 10 4.26 -22.35 -25.69
N ALA A 11 5.40 -22.86 -25.25
CA ALA A 11 5.54 -23.35 -23.90
C ALA A 11 5.37 -22.15 -22.97
N ALA A 12 4.25 -22.09 -22.28
CA ALA A 12 3.99 -21.09 -21.24
C ALA A 12 5.15 -21.14 -20.23
N GLU A 13 6.13 -20.25 -20.39
CA GLU A 13 7.31 -20.21 -19.53
C GLU A 13 6.80 -20.00 -18.09
N ARG A 14 7.13 -20.98 -17.25
CA ARG A 14 6.87 -20.88 -15.80
C ARG A 14 7.67 -19.70 -15.26
N GLU A 15 7.04 -18.89 -14.43
CA GLU A 15 7.72 -17.81 -13.74
C GLU A 15 8.93 -18.37 -12.98
N PRO A 16 10.11 -17.74 -13.07
CA PRO A 16 11.33 -18.27 -12.47
C PRO A 16 11.19 -18.36 -10.94
N LEU A 17 11.77 -19.37 -10.32
CA LEU A 17 11.75 -19.54 -8.85
C LEU A 17 12.20 -18.27 -8.11
N TYR A 18 13.14 -17.53 -8.69
CA TYR A 18 13.61 -16.26 -8.16
C TYR A 18 12.48 -15.21 -8.04
N ALA A 19 11.48 -15.20 -8.92
CA ALA A 19 10.34 -14.30 -8.81
C ALA A 19 9.54 -14.54 -7.52
N TYR A 20 9.37 -15.80 -7.12
CA TYR A 20 8.68 -16.14 -5.87
C TYR A 20 9.49 -15.77 -4.62
N ILE A 21 10.81 -15.98 -4.64
CA ILE A 21 11.71 -15.53 -3.55
C ILE A 21 11.64 -14.01 -3.42
N ARG A 22 11.66 -13.31 -4.55
CA ARG A 22 11.52 -11.86 -4.63
C ARG A 22 10.17 -11.37 -4.12
N LEU A 23 9.09 -12.10 -4.44
CA LEU A 23 7.75 -11.82 -3.95
C LEU A 23 7.68 -11.91 -2.41
N ALA A 24 8.25 -12.95 -1.85
CA ALA A 24 8.33 -13.12 -0.39
C ALA A 24 9.15 -12.00 0.27
N ALA A 25 10.30 -11.64 -0.31
CA ALA A 25 11.10 -10.52 0.17
C ALA A 25 10.35 -9.19 0.09
N ALA A 26 9.63 -8.93 -1.01
CA ALA A 26 8.83 -7.72 -1.19
C ALA A 26 7.65 -7.65 -0.19
N LEU A 27 6.95 -8.78 0.04
CA LEU A 27 5.90 -8.87 1.06
C LEU A 27 6.46 -8.57 2.45
N THR A 28 7.59 -9.16 2.80
CA THR A 28 8.22 -8.95 4.12
C THR A 28 8.69 -7.50 4.26
N LEU A 29 9.35 -6.94 3.25
CA LEU A 29 9.77 -5.53 3.24
C LEU A 29 8.57 -4.58 3.40
N MET A 30 7.47 -4.86 2.70
CA MET A 30 6.26 -4.06 2.84
C MET A 30 5.66 -4.18 4.23
N THR A 31 5.56 -5.39 4.78
CA THR A 31 5.00 -5.63 6.13
C THR A 31 5.85 -4.98 7.21
N VAL A 32 7.17 -5.12 7.13
CA VAL A 32 8.08 -4.51 8.12
C VAL A 32 8.12 -2.99 7.93
N GLY A 33 8.31 -2.51 6.71
CA GLY A 33 8.47 -1.09 6.42
C GLY A 33 7.24 -0.24 6.72
N THR A 34 6.04 -0.80 6.60
CA THR A 34 4.79 -0.09 6.92
C THR A 34 4.65 0.24 8.43
N VAL A 35 5.56 -0.22 9.29
CA VAL A 35 5.67 0.23 10.69
C VAL A 35 5.70 1.74 10.81
N GLY A 36 6.26 2.45 9.81
CA GLY A 36 6.29 3.91 9.77
C GLY A 36 4.92 4.58 9.84
N MET A 37 3.86 3.91 9.34
CA MET A 37 2.48 4.42 9.47
C MET A 37 1.92 4.21 10.88
N TYR A 38 2.16 3.05 11.47
CA TYR A 38 1.52 2.64 12.73
C TYR A 38 2.28 3.10 13.97
N GLY A 39 3.60 3.30 13.88
CA GLY A 39 4.44 3.68 15.03
C GLY A 39 3.94 4.93 15.73
N ILE A 40 3.78 6.01 14.97
CA ILE A 40 3.33 7.29 15.54
C ILE A 40 1.87 7.24 16.01
N VAL A 41 1.01 6.46 15.36
CA VAL A 41 -0.42 6.34 15.74
C VAL A 41 -0.56 5.74 17.14
N VAL A 42 0.20 4.67 17.42
CA VAL A 42 0.19 4.03 18.74
C VAL A 42 0.85 4.92 19.81
N ALA A 43 1.90 5.65 19.44
CA ALA A 43 2.63 6.54 20.35
C ALA A 43 1.96 7.91 20.57
N LEU A 44 0.83 8.21 19.94
CA LEU A 44 0.19 9.55 20.03
C LEU A 44 -0.04 10.03 21.46
N LYS A 45 -0.57 9.16 22.34
CA LYS A 45 -0.88 9.53 23.73
C LYS A 45 0.38 9.86 24.54
N PRO A 46 1.39 8.95 24.61
CA PRO A 46 2.61 9.26 25.36
C PRO A 46 3.39 10.44 24.78
N VAL A 47 3.40 10.62 23.46
CA VAL A 47 4.02 11.78 22.80
C VAL A 47 3.32 13.08 23.21
N ALA A 48 1.99 13.14 23.13
CA ALA A 48 1.23 14.33 23.56
C ALA A 48 1.47 14.67 25.04
N ALA A 49 1.51 13.67 25.90
CA ALA A 49 1.75 13.86 27.34
C ALA A 49 3.16 14.39 27.62
N GLU A 50 4.19 13.88 26.95
CA GLU A 50 5.57 14.28 27.18
C GLU A 50 5.86 15.71 26.72
N PHE A 51 5.32 16.11 25.56
CA PHE A 51 5.51 17.47 25.02
C PHE A 51 4.51 18.48 25.57
N GLY A 52 3.60 18.11 26.49
CA GLY A 52 2.55 18.97 26.99
C GLY A 52 1.63 19.53 25.90
N ALA A 53 1.47 18.77 24.82
CA ALA A 53 0.76 19.15 23.60
C ALA A 53 -0.66 18.61 23.59
N THR A 54 -1.51 19.23 22.77
CA THR A 54 -2.86 18.70 22.53
C THR A 54 -2.77 17.42 21.67
N ARG A 55 -3.81 16.60 21.73
CA ARG A 55 -3.90 15.43 20.85
C ARG A 55 -3.90 15.83 19.36
N SER A 56 -4.45 16.99 19.04
CA SER A 56 -4.43 17.55 17.69
C SER A 56 -3.00 17.84 17.23
N ASP A 57 -2.17 18.48 18.07
CA ASP A 57 -0.78 18.76 17.72
C ASP A 57 0.00 17.46 17.49
N ALA A 58 -0.13 16.47 18.38
CA ALA A 58 0.53 15.18 18.21
C ALA A 58 0.11 14.48 16.90
N SER A 59 -1.15 14.60 16.47
CA SER A 59 -1.68 13.98 15.25
C SER A 59 -1.11 14.59 13.97
N ILE A 60 -0.55 15.83 14.01
CA ILE A 60 0.17 16.43 12.88
C ILE A 60 1.34 15.52 12.44
N ALA A 61 2.01 14.86 13.39
CA ALA A 61 3.09 13.92 13.04
C ALA A 61 2.61 12.79 12.10
N TYR A 62 1.41 12.26 12.33
CA TYR A 62 0.80 11.30 11.41
C TYR A 62 0.45 11.93 10.06
N ALA A 63 -0.16 13.11 10.06
CA ALA A 63 -0.56 13.79 8.83
C ALA A 63 0.66 14.08 7.93
N VAL A 64 1.76 14.60 8.48
CA VAL A 64 2.98 14.85 7.70
C VAL A 64 3.64 13.55 7.22
N THR A 65 3.50 12.45 7.98
CA THR A 65 3.97 11.13 7.54
C THR A 65 3.18 10.66 6.32
N MET A 66 1.87 10.83 6.29
CA MET A 66 1.03 10.45 5.15
C MET A 66 1.29 11.31 3.91
N ILE A 67 1.42 12.63 4.08
CA ILE A 67 1.81 13.55 3.00
C ILE A 67 3.18 13.16 2.45
N GLY A 68 4.16 12.96 3.34
CA GLY A 68 5.49 12.51 2.98
C GLY A 68 5.44 11.19 2.19
N PHE A 69 4.69 10.22 2.67
CA PHE A 69 4.53 8.93 2.01
C PHE A 69 4.01 9.06 0.56
N GLY A 70 2.96 9.87 0.34
CA GLY A 70 2.42 10.11 -0.99
C GLY A 70 3.45 10.76 -1.93
N LEU A 71 4.08 11.86 -1.51
CA LEU A 71 5.09 12.57 -2.29
C LEU A 71 6.34 11.71 -2.52
N GLY A 72 6.80 11.05 -1.49
CA GLY A 72 7.96 10.15 -1.53
C GLY A 72 7.76 9.00 -2.50
N GLY A 73 6.57 8.41 -2.55
CA GLY A 73 6.24 7.35 -3.49
C GLY A 73 6.50 7.74 -4.94
N ILE A 74 6.14 8.97 -5.33
CA ILE A 74 6.35 9.48 -6.69
C ILE A 74 7.85 9.65 -6.99
N ILE A 75 8.60 10.22 -6.05
CA ILE A 75 10.05 10.46 -6.19
C ILE A 75 10.79 9.12 -6.26
N MET A 76 10.51 8.22 -5.32
CA MET A 76 11.14 6.91 -5.23
C MET A 76 10.73 5.99 -6.39
N GLY A 77 9.49 6.12 -6.88
CA GLY A 77 9.03 5.44 -8.09
C GLY A 77 9.83 5.84 -9.32
N ARG A 78 10.05 7.16 -9.55
CA ARG A 78 10.90 7.65 -10.64
C ARG A 78 12.36 7.18 -10.50
N TRP A 79 12.88 7.18 -9.29
CA TRP A 79 14.22 6.68 -9.03
C TRP A 79 14.32 5.18 -9.32
N SER A 80 13.34 4.40 -8.87
CA SER A 80 13.24 2.97 -9.15
C SER A 80 13.20 2.66 -10.66
N ASP A 81 12.49 3.45 -11.46
CA ASP A 81 12.44 3.28 -12.92
C ASP A 81 13.83 3.42 -13.58
N ARG A 82 14.73 4.21 -13.00
CA ARG A 82 16.07 4.48 -13.55
C ARG A 82 17.12 3.47 -13.10
N VAL A 83 17.16 3.18 -11.80
CA VAL A 83 18.26 2.39 -11.20
C VAL A 83 17.82 1.00 -10.74
N GLY A 84 16.52 0.69 -10.79
CA GLY A 84 15.94 -0.53 -10.24
C GLY A 84 15.48 -0.34 -8.79
N VAL A 85 14.62 -1.26 -8.32
CA VAL A 85 13.91 -1.13 -7.03
C VAL A 85 14.82 -1.28 -5.82
N MET A 86 15.93 -2.01 -5.94
CA MET A 86 16.84 -2.29 -4.81
C MET A 86 17.36 -1.01 -4.15
N TRP A 87 17.86 -0.05 -4.92
CA TRP A 87 18.48 1.16 -4.38
C TRP A 87 17.49 2.08 -3.65
N PRO A 88 16.30 2.40 -4.21
CA PRO A 88 15.26 3.11 -3.46
C PRO A 88 14.85 2.39 -2.18
N CYS A 89 14.65 1.05 -2.22
CA CYS A 89 14.28 0.28 -1.03
C CYS A 89 15.38 0.30 0.03
N LEU A 90 16.65 0.14 -0.36
CA LEU A 90 17.76 0.16 0.58
C LEU A 90 17.91 1.54 1.24
N SER A 91 17.89 2.62 0.44
CA SER A 91 17.91 3.98 0.99
C SER A 91 16.70 4.26 1.87
N GLY A 92 15.51 3.81 1.44
CA GLY A 92 14.29 3.96 2.21
C GLY A 92 14.34 3.25 3.55
N THR A 93 14.89 2.05 3.58
CA THR A 93 15.13 1.29 4.82
C THR A 93 16.05 2.04 5.79
N LEU A 94 17.16 2.59 5.28
CA LEU A 94 18.10 3.37 6.10
C LEU A 94 17.45 4.66 6.61
N MET A 95 16.68 5.35 5.77
CA MET A 95 15.96 6.56 6.17
C MET A 95 14.85 6.27 7.17
N LEU A 96 14.14 5.14 7.02
CA LEU A 96 13.14 4.68 7.99
C LEU A 96 13.78 4.41 9.36
N ALA A 97 14.89 3.66 9.37
CA ALA A 97 15.64 3.35 10.59
C ALA A 97 16.14 4.60 11.30
N LEU A 98 16.81 5.49 10.56
CA LEU A 98 17.31 6.77 11.08
C LEU A 98 16.16 7.67 11.52
N GLY A 99 15.05 7.70 10.77
CA GLY A 99 13.87 8.50 11.11
C GLY A 99 13.26 8.11 12.43
N PHE A 100 13.15 6.82 12.73
CA PHE A 100 12.69 6.35 14.05
C PHE A 100 13.65 6.72 15.18
N ILE A 101 14.97 6.54 14.96
CA ILE A 101 15.98 6.90 15.95
C ILE A 101 15.99 8.41 16.22
N LEU A 102 15.88 9.24 15.18
CA LEU A 102 15.81 10.70 15.34
C LEU A 102 14.49 11.17 15.96
N ALA A 103 13.36 10.55 15.60
CA ALA A 103 12.08 10.80 16.23
C ALA A 103 12.13 10.49 17.75
N ALA A 104 12.81 9.41 18.13
CA ALA A 104 13.01 9.07 19.54
C ALA A 104 13.91 10.06 20.31
N LYS A 105 14.77 10.79 19.61
CA LYS A 105 15.68 11.81 20.19
C LYS A 105 15.16 13.24 20.04
N ALA A 106 13.94 13.41 19.54
CA ALA A 106 13.36 14.74 19.36
C ALA A 106 13.09 15.42 20.70
N ASP A 107 13.56 16.66 20.85
CA ASP A 107 13.33 17.50 22.03
C ASP A 107 12.15 18.48 21.82
N SER A 108 11.60 18.51 20.61
CA SER A 108 10.44 19.32 20.25
C SER A 108 9.55 18.61 19.24
N LEU A 109 8.25 18.96 19.23
CA LEU A 109 7.29 18.45 18.24
C LEU A 109 7.73 18.74 16.81
N TRP A 110 8.36 19.86 16.55
CA TRP A 110 8.84 20.21 15.22
C TRP A 110 9.91 19.25 14.70
N GLN A 111 10.85 18.85 15.55
CA GLN A 111 11.85 17.83 15.21
C GLN A 111 11.18 16.48 14.95
N LEU A 112 10.18 16.12 15.75
CA LEU A 112 9.38 14.91 15.54
C LEU A 112 8.65 14.96 14.20
N TYR A 113 8.03 16.07 13.82
CA TYR A 113 7.33 16.23 12.54
C TYR A 113 8.30 16.10 11.37
N LEU A 114 9.49 16.68 11.44
CA LEU A 114 10.52 16.52 10.40
C LEU A 114 10.99 15.08 10.29
N ALA A 115 11.28 14.41 11.39
CA ALA A 115 11.70 13.02 11.38
C ALA A 115 10.60 12.10 10.79
N GLN A 116 9.36 12.30 11.23
CA GLN A 116 8.21 11.52 10.77
C GLN A 116 7.82 11.84 9.31
N GLY A 117 7.73 13.12 8.93
CA GLY A 117 7.29 13.51 7.60
C GLY A 117 8.33 13.22 6.51
N LEU A 118 9.57 13.67 6.75
CA LEU A 118 10.64 13.60 5.75
C LEU A 118 11.30 12.21 5.74
N MET A 119 11.76 11.72 6.90
CA MET A 119 12.57 10.50 6.92
C MET A 119 11.71 9.25 6.93
N VAL A 120 10.74 9.16 7.83
CA VAL A 120 9.86 7.98 7.92
C VAL A 120 8.85 7.94 6.77
N GLY A 121 8.12 9.04 6.54
CA GLY A 121 7.08 9.12 5.50
C GLY A 121 7.66 9.17 4.09
N MET A 122 8.36 10.26 3.76
CA MET A 122 8.75 10.56 2.38
C MET A 122 9.86 9.64 1.87
N LEU A 123 10.96 9.52 2.61
CA LEU A 123 12.12 8.74 2.17
C LEU A 123 11.99 7.25 2.54
N GLY A 124 11.39 6.92 3.69
CA GLY A 124 11.19 5.57 4.16
C GLY A 124 10.01 4.87 3.50
N ASN A 125 8.79 5.18 3.93
CA ASN A 125 7.56 4.52 3.43
C ASN A 125 7.36 4.73 1.93
N GLY A 126 7.69 5.91 1.39
CA GLY A 126 7.59 6.19 -0.03
C GLY A 126 8.41 5.23 -0.90
N ALA A 127 9.54 4.73 -0.40
CA ALA A 127 10.37 3.77 -1.10
C ALA A 127 9.87 2.31 -0.99
N LEU A 128 9.08 1.99 0.03
CA LEU A 128 8.74 0.61 0.41
C LEU A 128 7.32 0.17 0.01
N PHE A 129 6.55 1.00 -0.66
CA PHE A 129 5.20 0.64 -1.11
C PHE A 129 5.08 0.65 -2.64
N ALA A 130 4.98 1.84 -3.24
CA ALA A 130 4.74 1.96 -4.66
C ALA A 130 5.84 1.34 -5.55
N PRO A 131 7.15 1.51 -5.25
CA PRO A 131 8.21 0.84 -6.02
C PRO A 131 8.15 -0.68 -5.94
N LEU A 132 7.84 -1.27 -4.77
CA LEU A 132 7.71 -2.72 -4.61
C LEU A 132 6.52 -3.29 -5.38
N VAL A 133 5.38 -2.59 -5.35
CA VAL A 133 4.19 -2.96 -6.15
C VAL A 133 4.52 -2.89 -7.63
N ALA A 134 5.14 -1.80 -8.09
CA ALA A 134 5.53 -1.62 -9.49
C ALA A 134 6.51 -2.70 -9.96
N ASP A 135 7.55 -2.97 -9.17
CA ASP A 135 8.54 -4.01 -9.47
C ASP A 135 7.88 -5.40 -9.58
N THR A 136 6.98 -5.74 -8.68
CA THR A 136 6.25 -7.01 -8.72
C THR A 136 5.51 -7.20 -10.04
N THR A 137 4.94 -6.14 -10.61
CA THR A 137 4.26 -6.22 -11.94
C THR A 137 5.20 -6.55 -13.09
N LEU A 138 6.52 -6.34 -12.94
CA LEU A 138 7.53 -6.62 -13.97
C LEU A 138 8.02 -8.07 -13.95
N TRP A 139 7.86 -8.77 -12.82
CA TRP A 139 8.35 -10.14 -12.62
C TRP A 139 7.31 -11.21 -12.91
N PHE A 140 6.03 -10.86 -12.80
CA PHE A 140 4.91 -11.77 -13.03
C PHE A 140 4.14 -11.37 -14.27
N ASN A 141 3.92 -12.32 -15.16
CA ASN A 141 3.11 -12.11 -16.37
C ASN A 141 1.77 -12.83 -16.28
N ARG A 142 1.79 -14.11 -15.99
CA ARG A 142 0.58 -14.97 -15.95
C ARG A 142 -0.21 -14.77 -14.64
N ARG A 143 0.48 -14.58 -13.51
CA ARG A 143 -0.11 -14.44 -12.17
C ARG A 143 0.16 -13.07 -11.56
N ARG A 144 0.07 -12.03 -12.39
CA ARG A 144 0.40 -10.65 -11.99
C ARG A 144 -0.55 -10.12 -10.93
N GLY A 145 -1.85 -10.39 -11.09
CA GLY A 145 -2.89 -9.92 -10.17
C GLY A 145 -2.68 -10.46 -8.76
N ILE A 146 -2.53 -11.77 -8.63
CA ILE A 146 -2.32 -12.39 -7.32
C ILE A 146 -0.96 -12.00 -6.71
N ALA A 147 0.10 -11.85 -7.52
CA ALA A 147 1.40 -11.44 -7.02
C ALA A 147 1.36 -10.00 -6.44
N VAL A 148 0.74 -9.07 -7.15
CA VAL A 148 0.53 -7.69 -6.68
C VAL A 148 -0.36 -7.69 -5.44
N ALA A 149 -1.42 -8.49 -5.40
CA ALA A 149 -2.31 -8.61 -4.25
C ALA A 149 -1.57 -9.13 -3.01
N ILE A 150 -0.70 -10.13 -3.17
CA ILE A 150 0.14 -10.66 -2.08
C ILE A 150 1.04 -9.56 -1.52
N VAL A 151 1.82 -8.88 -2.35
CA VAL A 151 2.72 -7.81 -1.87
C VAL A 151 1.93 -6.69 -1.20
N ALA A 152 0.86 -6.21 -1.83
CA ALA A 152 0.03 -5.15 -1.27
C ALA A 152 -0.65 -5.55 0.05
N SER A 153 -0.88 -6.86 0.30
CA SER A 153 -1.41 -7.35 1.59
C SER A 153 -0.45 -7.13 2.75
N GLY A 154 0.84 -6.89 2.49
CA GLY A 154 1.82 -6.55 3.52
C GLY A 154 1.44 -5.32 4.33
N ASN A 155 0.75 -4.35 3.74
CA ASN A 155 0.23 -3.18 4.46
C ASN A 155 -0.85 -3.56 5.50
N TYR A 156 -1.78 -4.46 5.15
CA TYR A 156 -2.79 -4.95 6.10
C TYR A 156 -2.17 -5.85 7.17
N LEU A 157 -1.22 -6.72 6.80
CA LEU A 157 -0.47 -7.52 7.75
C LEU A 157 0.28 -6.65 8.76
N ALA A 158 0.90 -5.57 8.29
CA ALA A 158 1.55 -4.59 9.16
C ALA A 158 0.57 -3.97 10.17
N GLY A 159 -0.64 -3.63 9.71
CA GLY A 159 -1.71 -3.08 10.57
C GLY A 159 -2.21 -4.04 11.63
N VAL A 160 -2.12 -5.34 11.39
CA VAL A 160 -2.48 -6.38 12.38
C VAL A 160 -1.34 -6.63 13.35
N LEU A 161 -0.09 -6.64 12.86
CA LEU A 161 1.07 -7.07 13.64
C LEU A 161 1.67 -5.93 14.49
N TRP A 162 1.88 -4.75 13.88
CA TRP A 162 2.65 -3.70 14.52
C TRP A 162 1.96 -3.02 15.72
N PRO A 163 0.66 -2.65 15.68
CA PRO A 163 0.06 -1.95 16.81
C PRO A 163 0.16 -2.70 18.14
N PRO A 164 -0.18 -3.99 18.24
CA PRO A 164 -0.04 -4.72 19.51
C PRO A 164 1.43 -4.89 19.94
N ILE A 165 2.36 -5.10 19.00
CA ILE A 165 3.79 -5.19 19.31
C ILE A 165 4.30 -3.86 19.86
N ILE A 166 4.01 -2.75 19.19
CA ILE A 166 4.45 -1.41 19.60
C ILE A 166 3.86 -1.06 20.97
N GLN A 167 2.55 -1.30 21.16
CA GLN A 167 1.90 -1.03 22.45
C GLN A 167 2.55 -1.81 23.58
N HIS A 168 2.80 -3.11 23.39
CA HIS A 168 3.46 -3.94 24.38
C HIS A 168 4.82 -3.37 24.82
N TYR A 169 5.65 -2.91 23.86
CA TYR A 169 6.96 -2.34 24.19
C TYR A 169 6.86 -0.94 24.79
N ILE A 170 5.88 -0.12 24.39
CA ILE A 170 5.60 1.18 25.04
C ILE A 170 5.20 0.97 26.50
N ASP A 171 4.35 -0.01 26.78
CA ASP A 171 3.90 -0.32 28.15
C ASP A 171 5.03 -0.90 29.02
N ALA A 172 5.95 -1.66 28.40
CA ALA A 172 7.08 -2.27 29.10
C ALA A 172 8.26 -1.30 29.37
N SER A 173 8.39 -0.25 28.54
CA SER A 173 9.49 0.73 28.66
C SER A 173 8.98 2.16 28.49
N ASP A 174 9.14 2.71 27.30
CA ASP A 174 8.61 4.00 26.87
C ASP A 174 8.54 4.04 25.32
N TRP A 175 7.94 5.09 24.77
CA TRP A 175 7.81 5.26 23.33
C TRP A 175 9.15 5.56 22.64
N ARG A 176 10.09 6.24 23.32
CA ARG A 176 11.41 6.58 22.78
C ARG A 176 12.28 5.33 22.62
N ALA A 177 12.37 4.50 23.65
CA ALA A 177 13.07 3.22 23.61
C ALA A 177 12.46 2.28 22.55
N THR A 178 11.13 2.25 22.45
CA THR A 178 10.40 1.50 21.43
C THR A 178 10.77 1.96 20.01
N PHE A 179 10.82 3.26 19.75
CA PHE A 179 11.20 3.81 18.44
C PHE A 179 12.65 3.51 18.09
N ILE A 180 13.58 3.59 19.05
CA ILE A 180 14.97 3.16 18.82
C ILE A 180 15.02 1.67 18.47
N GLY A 181 14.29 0.83 19.20
CA GLY A 181 14.19 -0.59 18.93
C GLY A 181 13.65 -0.90 17.52
N ILE A 182 12.59 -0.22 17.10
CA ILE A 182 12.04 -0.32 15.74
C ILE A 182 13.08 0.11 14.68
N GLY A 183 13.75 1.25 14.92
CA GLY A 183 14.78 1.74 14.01
C GLY A 183 15.92 0.74 13.82
N LEU A 184 16.44 0.18 14.92
CA LEU A 184 17.49 -0.83 14.89
C LEU A 184 17.00 -2.12 14.20
N PHE A 185 15.81 -2.60 14.53
CA PHE A 185 15.21 -3.77 13.90
C PHE A 185 15.08 -3.60 12.38
N CYS A 186 14.52 -2.49 11.93
CA CYS A 186 14.41 -2.19 10.49
C CYS A 186 15.79 -2.09 9.83
N GLY A 187 16.74 -1.41 10.48
CA GLY A 187 18.11 -1.24 9.98
C GLY A 187 18.90 -2.54 9.85
N VAL A 188 18.58 -3.56 10.62
CA VAL A 188 19.24 -4.87 10.56
C VAL A 188 18.50 -5.85 9.63
N VAL A 189 17.17 -5.95 9.75
CA VAL A 189 16.39 -6.99 9.07
C VAL A 189 16.10 -6.65 7.60
N MET A 190 15.86 -5.37 7.28
CA MET A 190 15.43 -5.01 5.94
C MET A 190 16.55 -4.93 4.89
N PRO A 191 17.80 -4.48 5.18
CA PRO A 191 18.84 -4.39 4.17
C PRO A 191 19.16 -5.74 3.47
N PRO A 192 19.29 -6.88 4.17
CA PRO A 192 19.46 -8.17 3.52
C PRO A 192 18.31 -8.52 2.55
N LEU A 193 17.08 -8.18 2.92
CA LEU A 193 15.90 -8.40 2.05
C LEU A 193 15.95 -7.49 0.80
N CYS A 194 16.41 -6.24 0.95
CA CYS A 194 16.61 -5.34 -0.18
C CYS A 194 17.65 -5.88 -1.17
N LEU A 195 18.74 -6.52 -0.68
CA LEU A 195 19.74 -7.14 -1.54
C LEU A 195 19.17 -8.29 -2.37
N MET A 196 18.14 -8.98 -1.90
CA MET A 196 17.42 -10.00 -2.68
C MET A 196 16.67 -9.40 -3.90
N LEU A 197 16.49 -8.08 -3.95
CA LEU A 197 15.87 -7.37 -5.06
C LEU A 197 16.89 -6.89 -6.13
N GLN A 198 18.12 -7.34 -6.10
CA GLN A 198 19.24 -6.84 -6.90
C GLN A 198 19.09 -7.12 -8.40
N ARG A 199 18.54 -8.27 -8.79
CA ARG A 199 18.42 -8.64 -10.21
C ARG A 199 17.40 -7.77 -10.92
N ARG A 200 17.70 -7.39 -12.16
CA ARG A 200 16.76 -6.67 -13.04
C ARG A 200 15.77 -7.65 -13.67
N PRO A 201 14.54 -7.19 -13.97
CA PRO A 201 13.56 -8.01 -14.69
C PRO A 201 14.10 -8.52 -16.03
N PRO A 202 13.74 -9.75 -16.47
CA PRO A 202 14.15 -10.27 -17.76
C PRO A 202 13.75 -9.36 -18.92
N ALA A 203 14.65 -9.12 -19.87
CA ALA A 203 14.43 -8.24 -21.01
C ALA A 203 13.24 -8.67 -21.88
N VAL A 204 12.92 -9.96 -21.94
CA VAL A 204 11.78 -10.53 -22.68
C VAL A 204 10.44 -10.00 -22.13
N LEU A 205 10.31 -9.87 -20.81
CA LEU A 205 9.10 -9.35 -20.16
C LEU A 205 8.93 -7.84 -20.38
N THR A 206 10.04 -7.13 -20.61
CA THR A 206 10.02 -5.68 -20.90
C THR A 206 9.86 -5.41 -22.41
N ALA A 207 10.31 -6.28 -23.29
CA ALA A 207 10.20 -6.13 -24.74
C ALA A 207 8.78 -6.41 -25.25
N ALA A 208 8.11 -7.46 -24.74
CA ALA A 208 6.72 -7.79 -25.10
C ALA A 208 5.75 -6.63 -24.85
N ALA A 209 6.02 -5.83 -23.80
CA ALA A 209 5.18 -4.69 -23.47
C ALA A 209 5.42 -3.45 -24.35
N LYS A 210 6.55 -3.37 -25.10
CA LYS A 210 6.83 -2.25 -26.01
C LYS A 210 6.09 -2.39 -27.35
N THR A 211 5.77 -3.60 -27.78
CA THR A 211 5.07 -3.87 -29.04
C THR A 211 3.58 -3.55 -28.96
N ASP A 212 2.96 -3.70 -27.80
CA ASP A 212 1.53 -3.38 -27.61
C ASP A 212 1.24 -1.87 -27.52
N GLU A 213 2.23 -1.07 -27.17
CA GLU A 213 2.06 0.37 -26.93
C GLU A 213 1.93 1.21 -28.22
N ALA A 214 2.54 0.75 -29.31
CA ALA A 214 2.44 1.43 -30.61
C ALA A 214 1.05 1.23 -31.27
N ALA A 215 0.27 0.25 -30.83
CA ALA A 215 -0.97 -0.15 -31.48
C ALA A 215 -2.26 0.32 -30.79
N SER A 216 -2.22 0.80 -29.54
CA SER A 216 -3.47 1.12 -28.85
C SER A 216 -3.44 2.47 -28.13
N ARG A 217 -4.22 3.41 -28.63
CA ARG A 217 -4.80 4.47 -27.79
C ARG A 217 -6.04 3.85 -27.12
N PRO A 218 -5.94 3.30 -25.90
CA PRO A 218 -7.09 2.68 -25.25
C PRO A 218 -8.14 3.77 -25.06
N LEU A 219 -9.34 3.53 -25.54
CA LEU A 219 -10.49 4.43 -25.46
C LEU A 219 -10.31 5.77 -26.22
N GLY A 220 -9.37 5.89 -27.15
CA GLY A 220 -9.09 7.15 -27.87
C GLY A 220 -8.45 8.24 -27.01
N LEU A 221 -8.11 7.95 -25.74
CA LEU A 221 -7.55 8.91 -24.78
C LEU A 221 -6.03 9.05 -24.94
N ALA A 222 -5.55 10.28 -24.79
CA ALA A 222 -4.11 10.51 -24.65
C ALA A 222 -3.60 9.83 -23.35
N PRO A 223 -2.34 9.34 -23.31
CA PRO A 223 -1.79 8.65 -22.12
C PRO A 223 -1.94 9.46 -20.82
N ASN A 224 -1.72 10.77 -20.86
CA ASN A 224 -1.88 11.64 -19.70
C ASN A 224 -3.35 11.82 -19.29
N GLY A 225 -4.29 11.77 -20.25
CA GLY A 225 -5.72 11.80 -19.96
C GLY A 225 -6.19 10.53 -19.23
N LEU A 226 -5.74 9.36 -19.71
CA LEU A 226 -6.00 8.09 -19.00
C LEU A 226 -5.41 8.09 -17.59
N HIS A 227 -4.17 8.60 -17.45
CA HIS A 227 -3.50 8.69 -16.15
C HIS A 227 -4.24 9.62 -15.17
N GLY A 228 -4.73 10.77 -15.66
CA GLY A 228 -5.57 11.69 -14.88
C GLY A 228 -6.91 11.05 -14.47
N LEU A 229 -7.54 10.31 -15.37
CA LEU A 229 -8.78 9.58 -15.06
C LEU A 229 -8.58 8.52 -13.97
N LEU A 230 -7.48 7.75 -14.04
CA LEU A 230 -7.12 6.78 -13.00
C LEU A 230 -6.84 7.45 -11.65
N ALA A 231 -6.23 8.64 -11.66
CA ALA A 231 -5.99 9.42 -10.45
C ALA A 231 -7.31 9.87 -9.79
N ILE A 232 -8.23 10.42 -10.57
CA ILE A 232 -9.57 10.83 -10.09
C ILE A 232 -10.34 9.63 -9.56
N ALA A 233 -10.34 8.51 -10.30
CA ALA A 233 -10.97 7.27 -9.86
C ALA A 233 -10.36 6.76 -8.54
N GLY A 234 -9.02 6.86 -8.41
CA GLY A 234 -8.29 6.50 -7.19
C GLY A 234 -8.72 7.33 -5.97
N ILE A 235 -8.84 8.66 -6.15
CA ILE A 235 -9.34 9.55 -5.10
C ILE A 235 -10.77 9.15 -4.71
N ALA A 236 -11.68 9.03 -5.67
CA ALA A 236 -13.09 8.76 -5.42
C ALA A 236 -13.32 7.41 -4.74
N CYS A 237 -12.71 6.34 -5.27
CA CYS A 237 -12.83 4.99 -4.69
C CYS A 237 -12.28 4.91 -3.27
N CYS A 238 -11.12 5.54 -3.01
CA CYS A 238 -10.47 5.45 -1.70
C CYS A 238 -11.06 6.41 -0.68
N LEU A 239 -11.67 7.53 -1.11
CA LEU A 239 -12.52 8.36 -0.26
C LEU A 239 -13.68 7.53 0.28
N ALA A 240 -14.40 6.86 -0.62
CA ALA A 240 -15.51 5.97 -0.27
C ALA A 240 -15.08 4.78 0.61
N MET A 241 -13.86 4.26 0.40
CA MET A 241 -13.30 3.18 1.19
C MET A 241 -12.92 3.58 2.61
N ALA A 242 -12.39 4.79 2.79
CA ALA A 242 -11.92 5.27 4.08
C ALA A 242 -13.07 5.66 5.01
N MET A 243 -14.20 6.09 4.47
CA MET A 243 -15.34 6.55 5.25
C MET A 243 -15.83 5.54 6.30
N PRO A 244 -16.18 4.28 5.97
CA PRO A 244 -16.56 3.31 7.00
C PRO A 244 -15.38 2.94 7.91
N GLN A 245 -14.16 2.86 7.38
CA GLN A 245 -12.99 2.50 8.19
C GLN A 245 -12.69 3.53 9.29
N ALA A 246 -12.85 4.81 8.99
CA ALA A 246 -12.60 5.89 9.94
C ALA A 246 -13.74 6.07 10.95
N HIS A 247 -14.99 5.86 10.51
CA HIS A 247 -16.16 6.26 11.29
C HIS A 247 -16.92 5.12 11.94
N ILE A 248 -16.62 3.83 11.64
CA ILE A 248 -17.39 2.69 12.17
C ILE A 248 -17.43 2.62 13.70
N VAL A 249 -16.34 3.03 14.38
CA VAL A 249 -16.30 3.03 15.84
C VAL A 249 -17.23 4.11 16.40
N ALA A 250 -17.17 5.33 15.83
CA ALA A 250 -18.04 6.42 16.22
C ALA A 250 -19.50 6.08 15.91
N HIS A 251 -19.80 5.57 14.72
CA HIS A 251 -21.13 5.16 14.31
C HIS A 251 -21.73 4.08 15.24
N ALA A 252 -20.94 3.08 15.63
CA ALA A 252 -21.37 2.07 16.59
C ALA A 252 -21.70 2.68 17.96
N THR A 253 -20.89 3.66 18.42
CA THR A 253 -21.17 4.35 19.70
C THR A 253 -22.40 5.25 19.62
N ASP A 254 -22.64 5.91 18.49
CA ASP A 254 -23.83 6.74 18.27
C ASP A 254 -25.13 5.91 18.29
N LEU A 255 -25.04 4.63 17.88
CA LEU A 255 -26.12 3.65 17.97
C LEU A 255 -26.25 3.01 19.37
N GLY A 256 -25.46 3.46 20.37
CA GLY A 256 -25.51 2.97 21.74
C GLY A 256 -24.70 1.71 22.01
N HIS A 257 -23.86 1.26 21.08
CA HIS A 257 -22.97 0.11 21.29
C HIS A 257 -21.63 0.53 21.93
N ALA A 258 -21.00 -0.39 22.66
CA ALA A 258 -19.67 -0.13 23.24
C ALA A 258 -18.61 0.11 22.14
N ALA A 259 -17.72 1.07 22.33
CA ALA A 259 -16.62 1.39 21.39
C ALA A 259 -15.76 0.17 21.02
N GLN A 260 -15.62 -0.78 21.94
CA GLN A 260 -14.93 -2.05 21.70
C GLN A 260 -15.59 -2.84 20.55
N ARG A 261 -16.92 -2.85 20.43
CA ARG A 261 -17.64 -3.52 19.33
C ARG A 261 -17.34 -2.86 17.99
N GLY A 262 -17.25 -1.52 17.95
CA GLY A 262 -16.80 -0.80 16.75
C GLY A 262 -15.37 -1.15 16.34
N ALA A 263 -14.48 -1.29 17.31
CA ALA A 263 -13.09 -1.72 17.04
C ALA A 263 -13.03 -3.17 16.52
N GLU A 264 -13.85 -4.08 17.06
CA GLU A 264 -13.98 -5.45 16.55
C GLU A 264 -14.50 -5.50 15.11
N MET A 265 -15.48 -4.64 14.77
CA MET A 265 -16.00 -4.50 13.40
C MET A 265 -14.93 -3.99 12.44
N LEU A 266 -14.13 -3.00 12.85
CA LEU A 266 -13.00 -2.52 12.05
C LEU A 266 -11.96 -3.63 11.83
N ALA A 267 -11.62 -4.38 12.87
CA ALA A 267 -10.69 -5.51 12.76
C ALA A 267 -11.23 -6.59 11.81
N LEU A 268 -12.52 -6.92 11.88
CA LEU A 268 -13.18 -7.85 10.97
C LEU A 268 -13.16 -7.35 9.53
N MET A 269 -13.44 -6.07 9.30
CA MET A 269 -13.38 -5.43 7.97
C MET A 269 -11.97 -5.53 7.36
N LEU A 270 -10.93 -5.29 8.13
CA LEU A 270 -9.54 -5.40 7.67
C LEU A 270 -9.14 -6.87 7.41
N ALA A 271 -9.55 -7.80 8.28
CA ALA A 271 -9.28 -9.22 8.12
C ALA A 271 -9.94 -9.78 6.85
N THR A 272 -11.23 -9.50 6.63
CA THR A 272 -11.93 -9.89 5.40
C THR A 272 -11.36 -9.19 4.17
N GLY A 273 -10.82 -7.97 4.33
CA GLY A 273 -10.08 -7.24 3.31
C GLY A 273 -8.82 -7.97 2.81
N ILE A 274 -8.12 -8.70 3.67
CA ILE A 274 -6.98 -9.55 3.25
C ILE A 274 -7.48 -10.69 2.35
N ILE A 275 -8.54 -11.39 2.76
CA ILE A 275 -9.15 -12.47 1.97
C ILE A 275 -9.61 -11.93 0.60
N SER A 276 -10.33 -10.83 0.63
CA SER A 276 -10.78 -10.12 -0.57
C SER A 276 -9.60 -9.79 -1.50
N ARG A 277 -8.52 -9.26 -0.96
CA ARG A 277 -7.35 -8.86 -1.76
C ARG A 277 -6.76 -10.02 -2.54
N LEU A 278 -6.65 -11.19 -1.92
CA LEU A 278 -6.17 -12.40 -2.59
C LEU A 278 -7.17 -12.92 -3.64
N ALA A 279 -8.47 -12.94 -3.32
CA ALA A 279 -9.52 -13.35 -4.24
C ALA A 279 -9.58 -12.43 -5.48
N PHE A 280 -9.56 -11.11 -5.28
CA PHE A 280 -9.55 -10.14 -6.37
C PHE A 280 -8.24 -10.16 -7.18
N GLY A 281 -7.11 -10.50 -6.55
CA GLY A 281 -5.86 -10.75 -7.26
C GLY A 281 -6.00 -11.89 -8.25
N TRP A 282 -6.63 -13.00 -7.84
CA TRP A 282 -6.95 -14.13 -8.72
C TRP A 282 -7.96 -13.76 -9.81
N ILE A 283 -9.02 -13.02 -9.46
CA ILE A 283 -10.02 -12.50 -10.42
C ILE A 283 -9.32 -11.61 -11.47
N SER A 284 -8.41 -10.75 -11.06
CA SER A 284 -7.67 -9.86 -11.94
C SER A 284 -6.77 -10.58 -12.95
N ASP A 285 -6.27 -11.77 -12.59
CA ASP A 285 -5.49 -12.61 -13.50
C ASP A 285 -6.35 -13.23 -14.61
N HIS A 286 -7.68 -13.35 -14.39
CA HIS A 286 -8.63 -13.97 -15.35
C HIS A 286 -9.42 -12.91 -16.14
N LEU A 287 -9.95 -11.91 -15.46
CA LEU A 287 -10.78 -10.86 -16.07
C LEU A 287 -9.97 -9.64 -16.53
N GLY A 288 -8.82 -9.38 -15.90
CA GLY A 288 -8.05 -8.16 -16.11
C GLY A 288 -8.26 -7.11 -15.02
N GLY A 289 -7.34 -6.12 -14.99
CA GLY A 289 -7.34 -5.10 -13.92
C GLY A 289 -8.51 -4.13 -13.97
N LEU A 290 -8.96 -3.77 -15.18
CA LEU A 290 -10.06 -2.79 -15.33
C LEU A 290 -11.40 -3.38 -14.87
N GLU A 291 -11.72 -4.56 -15.33
CA GLU A 291 -12.94 -5.29 -14.99
C GLU A 291 -12.98 -5.59 -13.47
N THR A 292 -11.82 -5.93 -12.91
CA THR A 292 -11.67 -6.16 -11.46
C THR A 292 -11.89 -4.88 -10.66
N LEU A 293 -11.35 -3.74 -11.13
CA LEU A 293 -11.57 -2.44 -10.51
C LEU A 293 -13.05 -2.05 -10.52
N LEU A 294 -13.71 -2.21 -11.67
CA LEU A 294 -15.14 -1.92 -11.81
C LEU A 294 -16.00 -2.82 -10.90
N LEU A 295 -15.71 -4.11 -10.85
CA LEU A 295 -16.39 -5.06 -9.97
C LEU A 295 -16.22 -4.66 -8.49
N GLY A 296 -15.00 -4.39 -8.03
CA GLY A 296 -14.71 -3.98 -6.67
C GLY A 296 -15.40 -2.67 -6.30
N SER A 297 -15.30 -1.67 -7.19
CA SER A 297 -15.93 -0.35 -6.96
C SER A 297 -17.46 -0.43 -6.93
N SER A 298 -18.08 -1.25 -7.78
CA SER A 298 -19.53 -1.47 -7.79
C SER A 298 -19.98 -2.18 -6.52
N LEU A 299 -19.28 -3.24 -6.10
CA LEU A 299 -19.58 -3.94 -4.84
C LEU A 299 -19.41 -3.00 -3.64
N GLN A 300 -18.35 -2.19 -3.63
CA GLN A 300 -18.14 -1.19 -2.58
C GLN A 300 -19.29 -0.18 -2.51
N ALA A 301 -19.75 0.33 -3.64
CA ALA A 301 -20.88 1.27 -3.69
C ALA A 301 -22.17 0.65 -3.15
N VAL A 302 -22.46 -0.61 -3.52
CA VAL A 302 -23.60 -1.36 -2.98
C VAL A 302 -23.47 -1.55 -1.48
N MET A 303 -22.31 -1.92 -0.98
CA MET A 303 -22.10 -2.12 0.46
C MET A 303 -22.22 -0.82 1.24
N LEU A 304 -21.71 0.31 0.71
CA LEU A 304 -21.90 1.63 1.33
C LEU A 304 -23.37 2.01 1.42
N PHE A 305 -24.12 1.75 0.36
CA PHE A 305 -25.58 2.00 0.37
C PHE A 305 -26.29 1.15 1.41
N LEU A 306 -25.94 -0.15 1.51
CA LEU A 306 -26.54 -1.06 2.49
C LEU A 306 -26.14 -0.72 3.93
N PHE A 307 -24.96 -0.11 4.15
CA PHE A 307 -24.55 0.36 5.48
C PHE A 307 -25.54 1.37 6.09
N MET A 308 -26.25 2.15 5.25
CA MET A 308 -27.24 3.13 5.72
C MET A 308 -28.44 2.49 6.44
N PHE A 309 -28.66 1.19 6.23
CA PHE A 309 -29.80 0.46 6.82
C PHE A 309 -29.37 -0.47 7.96
N ALA A 310 -28.07 -0.45 8.33
CA ALA A 310 -27.54 -1.33 9.37
C ALA A 310 -27.62 -0.64 10.74
N GLU A 311 -28.65 -0.95 11.53
CA GLU A 311 -28.87 -0.39 12.86
C GLU A 311 -28.58 -1.40 13.99
N SER A 312 -28.77 -2.70 13.73
CA SER A 312 -28.53 -3.74 14.73
C SER A 312 -27.03 -4.14 14.79
N LEU A 313 -26.60 -4.61 15.96
CA LEU A 313 -25.21 -5.06 16.15
C LEU A 313 -24.82 -6.14 15.12
N SER A 314 -25.69 -7.10 14.88
CA SER A 314 -25.44 -8.19 13.91
C SER A 314 -25.36 -7.68 12.46
N SER A 315 -26.22 -6.73 12.08
CA SER A 315 -26.18 -6.14 10.74
C SER A 315 -24.92 -5.31 10.53
N LEU A 316 -24.44 -4.59 11.54
CA LEU A 316 -23.18 -3.84 11.48
C LEU A 316 -21.95 -4.77 11.30
N TYR A 317 -21.88 -5.88 12.04
CA TYR A 317 -20.82 -6.88 11.83
C TYR A 317 -20.87 -7.50 10.43
N LEU A 318 -22.07 -7.84 9.95
CA LEU A 318 -22.26 -8.38 8.60
C LEU A 318 -21.81 -7.36 7.54
N MET A 319 -22.23 -6.10 7.66
CA MET A 319 -21.83 -5.04 6.72
C MET A 319 -20.33 -4.78 6.77
N ALA A 320 -19.71 -4.78 7.96
CA ALA A 320 -18.27 -4.64 8.10
C ALA A 320 -17.51 -5.77 7.37
N ALA A 321 -17.96 -7.01 7.52
CA ALA A 321 -17.36 -8.16 6.83
C ALA A 321 -17.54 -8.08 5.30
N LEU A 322 -18.75 -7.79 4.83
CA LEU A 322 -19.05 -7.69 3.40
C LEU A 322 -18.34 -6.49 2.74
N PHE A 323 -18.28 -5.36 3.44
CA PHE A 323 -17.53 -4.21 2.96
C PHE A 323 -16.03 -4.53 2.83
N GLY A 324 -15.45 -5.19 3.83
CA GLY A 324 -14.06 -5.68 3.74
C GLY A 324 -13.84 -6.61 2.54
N LEU A 325 -14.78 -7.51 2.26
CA LEU A 325 -14.75 -8.39 1.09
C LEU A 325 -14.90 -7.65 -0.25
N SER A 326 -15.50 -6.46 -0.30
CA SER A 326 -15.69 -5.71 -1.53
C SER A 326 -14.49 -4.88 -1.96
N GLN A 327 -13.67 -4.40 -1.03
CA GLN A 327 -12.68 -3.34 -1.28
C GLN A 327 -11.26 -3.84 -1.60
N GLY A 328 -10.92 -5.09 -1.27
CA GLY A 328 -9.52 -5.56 -1.26
C GLY A 328 -8.81 -5.48 -2.61
N GLY A 329 -9.55 -5.62 -3.72
CA GLY A 329 -9.00 -5.60 -5.07
C GLY A 329 -8.79 -4.24 -5.70
N ILE A 330 -9.40 -3.18 -5.17
CA ILE A 330 -9.44 -1.85 -5.80
C ILE A 330 -8.02 -1.27 -5.98
N VAL A 331 -7.27 -1.14 -4.89
CA VAL A 331 -5.94 -0.52 -4.91
C VAL A 331 -4.93 -1.31 -5.76
N PRO A 332 -4.79 -2.64 -5.65
CA PRO A 332 -3.92 -3.42 -6.52
C PRO A 332 -4.24 -3.32 -8.01
N SER A 333 -5.53 -3.20 -8.36
CA SER A 333 -5.97 -3.11 -9.76
C SER A 333 -5.41 -1.89 -10.48
N TYR A 334 -5.20 -0.75 -9.80
CA TYR A 334 -4.57 0.43 -10.40
C TYR A 334 -3.16 0.13 -10.92
N ALA A 335 -2.35 -0.61 -10.16
CA ALA A 335 -1.01 -0.99 -10.59
C ALA A 335 -1.04 -1.89 -11.83
N ILE A 336 -2.00 -2.82 -11.89
CA ILE A 336 -2.17 -3.74 -13.02
C ILE A 336 -2.63 -2.98 -14.27
N ILE A 337 -3.57 -2.03 -14.14
CA ILE A 337 -4.05 -1.18 -15.21
C ILE A 337 -2.91 -0.31 -15.76
N VAL A 338 -2.18 0.38 -14.89
CA VAL A 338 -1.01 1.19 -15.31
C VAL A 338 0.00 0.32 -16.06
N ARG A 339 0.28 -0.88 -15.57
CA ARG A 339 1.22 -1.80 -16.24
C ARG A 339 0.73 -2.29 -17.59
N ARG A 340 -0.56 -2.41 -17.80
CA ARG A 340 -1.17 -2.83 -19.08
C ARG A 340 -1.11 -1.74 -20.15
N TYR A 341 -1.32 -0.49 -19.74
CA TYR A 341 -1.53 0.61 -20.68
C TYR A 341 -0.36 1.59 -20.80
N PHE A 342 0.70 1.44 -20.02
CA PHE A 342 1.84 2.35 -20.03
C PHE A 342 3.18 1.62 -20.17
N VAL A 343 4.20 2.32 -20.69
CA VAL A 343 5.55 1.77 -20.89
C VAL A 343 6.16 1.28 -19.58
N PRO A 344 6.80 0.10 -19.58
CA PRO A 344 7.47 -0.45 -18.38
C PRO A 344 8.44 0.50 -17.70
N GLY A 345 9.21 1.29 -18.46
CA GLY A 345 10.18 2.24 -17.94
C GLY A 345 9.57 3.48 -17.26
N GLN A 346 8.25 3.62 -17.29
CA GLN A 346 7.52 4.67 -16.57
C GLN A 346 6.54 4.10 -15.53
N ALA A 347 6.53 2.78 -15.34
CA ALA A 347 5.56 2.12 -14.49
C ALA A 347 5.70 2.56 -13.01
N GLY A 348 6.92 2.69 -12.51
CA GLY A 348 7.18 3.05 -11.11
C GLY A 348 6.54 4.38 -10.72
N TRP A 349 6.84 5.45 -11.43
CA TRP A 349 6.31 6.76 -11.08
C TRP A 349 4.81 6.91 -11.37
N ARG A 350 4.30 6.26 -12.43
CA ARG A 350 2.87 6.31 -12.77
C ARG A 350 2.03 5.54 -11.75
N ILE A 351 2.46 4.36 -11.36
CA ILE A 351 1.83 3.59 -10.28
C ILE A 351 1.90 4.39 -8.97
N ALA A 352 3.08 4.94 -8.65
CA ALA A 352 3.27 5.72 -7.44
C ALA A 352 2.35 6.95 -7.40
N PHE A 353 2.20 7.67 -8.51
CA PHE A 353 1.31 8.82 -8.60
C PHE A 353 -0.16 8.42 -8.34
N VAL A 354 -0.66 7.38 -9.02
CA VAL A 354 -2.04 6.91 -8.81
C VAL A 354 -2.24 6.43 -7.37
N LEU A 355 -1.29 5.67 -6.81
CA LEU A 355 -1.36 5.23 -5.41
C LEU A 355 -1.27 6.41 -4.42
N SER A 356 -0.54 7.48 -4.73
CA SER A 356 -0.55 8.70 -3.92
C SER A 356 -1.91 9.40 -3.96
N MET A 357 -2.58 9.37 -5.09
CA MET A 357 -3.95 9.89 -5.20
C MET A 357 -4.96 9.04 -4.43
N THR A 358 -4.77 7.71 -4.35
CA THR A 358 -5.59 6.87 -3.46
C THR A 358 -5.40 7.25 -1.98
N LEU A 359 -4.18 7.55 -1.56
CA LEU A 359 -3.90 8.03 -0.19
C LEU A 359 -4.56 9.38 0.10
N LEU A 360 -4.56 10.29 -0.87
CA LEU A 360 -5.30 11.56 -0.76
C LEU A 360 -6.80 11.31 -0.60
N GLY A 361 -7.36 10.38 -1.39
CA GLY A 361 -8.75 9.96 -1.25
C GLY A 361 -9.04 9.41 0.15
N MET A 362 -8.17 8.56 0.69
CA MET A 362 -8.32 8.04 2.05
C MET A 362 -8.26 9.15 3.11
N ALA A 363 -7.37 10.11 2.95
CA ALA A 363 -7.28 11.25 3.88
C ALA A 363 -8.57 12.09 3.88
N LEU A 364 -9.13 12.36 2.70
CA LEU A 364 -10.39 13.10 2.55
C LEU A 364 -11.59 12.32 3.09
N GLY A 365 -11.63 10.99 2.95
CA GLY A 365 -12.72 10.14 3.42
C GLY A 365 -12.68 9.86 4.93
N GLY A 366 -11.53 10.04 5.56
CA GLY A 366 -11.35 9.92 7.01
C GLY A 366 -11.60 11.22 7.78
N TRP A 367 -11.77 12.34 7.08
CA TRP A 367 -12.06 13.67 7.66
C TRP A 367 -13.56 13.96 7.65
#